data_776b13c2537a764776f396212d7424ee
#
_entry.id   776b13c2537a764776f396212d7424ee
#
_cell.length_a   1.000
_cell.length_b   1.000
_cell.length_c   1.000
_cell.angle_alpha   90.00
_cell.angle_beta   90.00
_cell.angle_gamma   90.00
#
_symmetry.space_group_name_H-M   'P 1'
#
loop_
_entity.id
_entity.type
_entity.pdbx_description
1 polymer ?
#
loop_
_entity_poly.entity_id
_entity_poly.type
_entity_poly.pdbx_seq_one_letter_code
_entity_poly.pdbx_strand_id
1 'polypeptide(L)'
;MELLISLQQIAAIVDQYDLKNVTVGTIGSHSALEIMDGAKDEDLKTICICQKGRELPYQRFKRLADKIILLDKFSDILNQENQEKLRQFSTIMVAHRAFSAYLGYDNIENDLKLPIFGNRSLLRVEERTTLRNQYYLLEKAGIRHPKLYHKPSDIDRPAMIKVQEAKRKLERAFFIVSSYEDYEKKSKQKIEEGLVTKQDLDRATIEEYVPGTYFNLNFFVSPITGETEFLGIERRLQTNLHDFVSLPARQQIEMDLEIQNIEVGHTPASIRESLLEKVFEMGDKFALAARKEYPPGIIGPISLQSVVTIDLDFVVYDVSLRVPGNPIMATTSPYAKYYYGHTMGVGRRIAMEIKDAMAQRKLREIVT
;
A
#
# COMPACT_ATOMS: atom_id res chain seq x y z
N MET A 1 -14.17 -11.25 -12.26
CA MET A 1 -14.74 -12.09 -11.17
C MET A 1 -15.76 -11.23 -10.48
N GLU A 2 -16.98 -11.68 -10.40
CA GLU A 2 -18.05 -10.94 -9.74
C GLU A 2 -17.84 -11.07 -8.22
N LEU A 3 -17.83 -9.95 -7.50
CA LEU A 3 -17.72 -9.97 -6.04
C LEU A 3 -19.01 -10.59 -5.46
N LEU A 4 -18.87 -11.48 -4.48
CA LEU A 4 -20.03 -11.99 -3.74
C LEU A 4 -20.71 -10.89 -2.90
N ILE A 5 -19.92 -9.92 -2.42
CA ILE A 5 -20.43 -8.71 -1.76
C ILE A 5 -20.61 -7.63 -2.82
N SER A 6 -21.86 -7.29 -3.12
CA SER A 6 -22.17 -6.25 -4.09
C SER A 6 -22.09 -4.85 -3.48
N LEU A 7 -21.83 -3.84 -4.32
CA LEU A 7 -21.91 -2.43 -3.89
C LEU A 7 -23.28 -2.06 -3.31
N GLN A 8 -24.35 -2.68 -3.80
CA GLN A 8 -25.70 -2.47 -3.29
C GLN A 8 -25.88 -2.99 -1.85
N GLN A 9 -25.26 -4.13 -1.51
CA GLN A 9 -25.27 -4.65 -0.13
C GLN A 9 -24.54 -3.71 0.83
N ILE A 10 -23.39 -3.19 0.43
CA ILE A 10 -22.62 -2.21 1.23
C ILE A 10 -23.40 -0.90 1.36
N ALA A 11 -23.99 -0.40 0.28
CA ALA A 11 -24.85 0.78 0.31
C ALA A 11 -26.01 0.63 1.29
N ALA A 12 -26.69 -0.54 1.30
CA ALA A 12 -27.77 -0.82 2.24
C ALA A 12 -27.31 -0.84 3.71
N ILE A 13 -26.06 -1.24 3.98
CA ILE A 13 -25.48 -1.17 5.33
C ILE A 13 -25.22 0.30 5.71
N VAL A 14 -24.59 1.07 4.83
CA VAL A 14 -24.26 2.48 5.09
C VAL A 14 -25.50 3.35 5.27
N ASP A 15 -26.62 3.02 4.59
CA ASP A 15 -27.89 3.73 4.74
C ASP A 15 -28.50 3.63 6.14
N GLN A 16 -28.11 2.61 6.88
CA GLN A 16 -28.55 2.41 8.26
C GLN A 16 -27.63 3.09 9.28
N TYR A 17 -26.53 3.69 8.83
CA TYR A 17 -25.56 4.32 9.73
C TYR A 17 -26.09 5.64 10.30
N ASP A 18 -25.84 5.84 11.59
CA ASP A 18 -26.02 7.14 12.22
C ASP A 18 -24.88 8.09 11.77
N LEU A 19 -25.20 8.99 10.84
CA LEU A 19 -24.25 9.95 10.28
C LEU A 19 -23.61 10.87 11.34
N LYS A 20 -24.22 11.02 12.52
CA LYS A 20 -23.63 11.81 13.61
C LYS A 20 -22.57 11.05 14.41
N ASN A 21 -22.58 9.72 14.29
CA ASN A 21 -21.74 8.82 15.08
C ASN A 21 -20.92 7.85 14.21
N VAL A 22 -20.62 8.22 12.97
CA VAL A 22 -19.72 7.42 12.11
C VAL A 22 -18.37 7.27 12.80
N THR A 23 -17.85 6.05 12.79
CA THR A 23 -16.53 5.74 13.35
C THR A 23 -15.57 5.25 12.26
N VAL A 24 -14.31 5.60 12.41
CA VAL A 24 -13.23 5.08 11.57
C VAL A 24 -12.64 3.84 12.24
N GLY A 25 -12.76 2.68 11.59
CA GLY A 25 -12.24 1.42 12.07
C GLY A 25 -11.02 0.95 11.29
N THR A 26 -10.04 0.37 11.97
CA THR A 26 -8.89 -0.23 11.30
C THR A 26 -8.30 -1.39 12.11
N ILE A 27 -7.56 -2.28 11.44
CA ILE A 27 -6.81 -3.35 12.10
C ILE A 27 -5.57 -2.76 12.75
N GLY A 28 -5.31 -3.08 14.02
CA GLY A 28 -4.18 -2.61 14.80
C GLY A 28 -2.85 -3.16 14.32
N SER A 29 -2.32 -2.63 13.23
CA SER A 29 -1.05 -2.98 12.59
C SER A 29 -0.69 -1.90 11.55
N HIS A 30 0.51 -1.98 10.97
CA HIS A 30 0.99 -1.18 9.84
C HIS A 30 0.69 0.33 10.00
N SER A 31 -0.34 0.87 9.34
CA SER A 31 -0.69 2.31 9.30
C SER A 31 -1.82 2.71 10.25
N ALA A 32 -2.21 1.84 11.19
CA ALA A 32 -3.36 2.09 12.05
C ALA A 32 -3.21 3.37 12.91
N LEU A 33 -2.01 3.67 13.39
CA LEU A 33 -1.75 4.88 14.18
C LEU A 33 -2.03 6.14 13.36
N GLU A 34 -1.54 6.20 12.13
CA GLU A 34 -1.74 7.33 11.22
C GLU A 34 -3.21 7.52 10.84
N ILE A 35 -3.91 6.41 10.54
CA ILE A 35 -5.35 6.43 10.22
C ILE A 35 -6.14 7.01 11.37
N MET A 36 -5.89 6.53 12.59
CA MET A 36 -6.60 7.00 13.78
C MET A 36 -6.21 8.42 14.16
N ASP A 37 -4.95 8.80 14.00
CA ASP A 37 -4.47 10.16 14.26
C ASP A 37 -5.20 11.17 13.38
N GLY A 38 -5.24 10.91 12.08
CA GLY A 38 -5.97 11.75 11.15
C GLY A 38 -7.49 11.80 11.42
N ALA A 39 -8.10 10.68 11.83
CA ALA A 39 -9.50 10.66 12.23
C ALA A 39 -9.76 11.53 13.48
N LYS A 40 -8.84 11.49 14.45
CA LYS A 40 -8.93 12.33 15.65
C LYS A 40 -8.72 13.83 15.35
N ASP A 41 -7.88 14.16 14.38
CA ASP A 41 -7.68 15.55 13.94
C ASP A 41 -8.93 16.15 13.27
N GLU A 42 -9.82 15.28 12.79
CA GLU A 42 -11.10 15.65 12.20
C GLU A 42 -12.31 15.33 13.11
N ASP A 43 -12.09 15.14 14.41
CA ASP A 43 -13.12 14.87 15.42
C ASP A 43 -13.96 13.62 15.16
N LEU A 44 -13.46 12.66 14.36
CA LEU A 44 -14.11 11.38 14.18
C LEU A 44 -13.75 10.40 15.30
N LYS A 45 -14.71 9.55 15.66
CA LYS A 45 -14.46 8.45 16.59
C LYS A 45 -13.68 7.33 15.91
N THR A 46 -12.90 6.61 16.69
CA THR A 46 -11.99 5.58 16.18
C THR A 46 -12.14 4.25 16.90
N ILE A 47 -12.05 3.16 16.13
CA ILE A 47 -12.03 1.80 16.64
C ILE A 47 -10.79 1.08 16.12
N CYS A 48 -9.95 0.61 17.04
CA CYS A 48 -8.80 -0.21 16.73
C CYS A 48 -9.14 -1.69 16.98
N ILE A 49 -9.08 -2.54 15.96
CA ILE A 49 -9.25 -3.98 16.08
C ILE A 49 -7.87 -4.61 16.26
N CYS A 50 -7.57 -5.11 17.46
CA CYS A 50 -6.27 -5.66 17.81
C CYS A 50 -6.33 -7.17 18.00
N GLN A 51 -5.29 -7.86 17.58
CA GLN A 51 -5.04 -9.21 18.06
C GLN A 51 -4.44 -9.15 19.47
N LYS A 52 -4.91 -9.99 20.39
CA LYS A 52 -4.39 -10.08 21.77
C LYS A 52 -2.86 -10.18 21.79
N GLY A 53 -2.23 -9.38 22.64
CA GLY A 53 -0.77 -9.25 22.76
C GLY A 53 -0.14 -8.23 21.80
N ARG A 54 -0.91 -7.57 20.93
CA ARG A 54 -0.42 -6.53 20.00
C ARG A 54 -1.04 -5.16 20.26
N GLU A 55 -1.79 -5.00 21.34
CA GLU A 55 -2.53 -3.79 21.68
C GLU A 55 -1.70 -2.68 22.33
N LEU A 56 -0.49 -2.96 22.80
CA LEU A 56 0.32 -2.04 23.60
C LEU A 56 0.54 -0.67 22.93
N PRO A 57 0.88 -0.53 21.65
CA PRO A 57 1.05 0.78 21.02
C PRO A 57 -0.23 1.63 21.11
N TYR A 58 -1.39 1.03 20.90
CA TYR A 58 -2.69 1.69 20.89
C TYR A 58 -3.16 2.09 22.29
N GLN A 59 -2.78 1.32 23.29
CA GLN A 59 -3.00 1.66 24.69
C GLN A 59 -2.09 2.78 25.18
N ARG A 60 -0.85 2.86 24.64
CA ARG A 60 0.12 3.90 24.98
C ARG A 60 -0.26 5.25 24.37
N PHE A 61 -0.65 5.27 23.12
CA PHE A 61 -1.13 6.48 22.43
C PHE A 61 -2.63 6.72 22.68
N LYS A 62 -2.98 7.02 23.93
CA LYS A 62 -4.37 7.06 24.45
C LYS A 62 -5.32 7.96 23.68
N ARG A 63 -4.83 8.97 22.96
CA ARG A 63 -5.66 9.87 22.16
C ARG A 63 -6.26 9.17 20.94
N LEU A 64 -5.60 8.13 20.41
CA LEU A 64 -5.85 7.63 19.06
C LEU A 64 -7.05 6.68 18.97
N ALA A 65 -7.24 5.79 19.93
CA ALA A 65 -8.29 4.80 19.89
C ALA A 65 -9.37 5.09 20.94
N ASP A 66 -10.57 5.48 20.53
CA ASP A 66 -11.70 5.62 21.45
C ASP A 66 -12.16 4.25 21.96
N LYS A 67 -12.00 3.23 21.12
CA LYS A 67 -12.30 1.84 21.48
C LYS A 67 -11.27 0.89 20.90
N ILE A 68 -10.83 -0.08 21.71
CA ILE A 68 -10.01 -1.20 21.29
C ILE A 68 -10.85 -2.48 21.40
N ILE A 69 -10.98 -3.21 20.28
CA ILE A 69 -11.62 -4.52 20.24
C ILE A 69 -10.52 -5.56 20.17
N LEU A 70 -10.44 -6.44 21.16
CA LEU A 70 -9.44 -7.50 21.23
C LEU A 70 -10.01 -8.80 20.64
N LEU A 71 -9.34 -9.34 19.64
CA LEU A 71 -9.64 -10.61 19.00
C LEU A 71 -8.50 -11.62 19.28
N ASP A 72 -8.78 -12.90 19.24
CA ASP A 72 -7.73 -13.93 19.34
C ASP A 72 -6.84 -13.92 18.10
N LYS A 73 -7.46 -13.76 16.92
CA LYS A 73 -6.78 -13.56 15.62
C LYS A 73 -7.45 -12.42 14.87
N PHE A 74 -6.70 -11.72 14.03
CA PHE A 74 -7.28 -10.68 13.17
C PHE A 74 -8.39 -11.20 12.25
N SER A 75 -8.28 -12.47 11.78
CA SER A 75 -9.30 -13.11 10.95
C SER A 75 -10.66 -13.26 11.65
N ASP A 76 -10.72 -13.19 12.98
CA ASP A 76 -11.99 -13.30 13.73
C ASP A 76 -12.90 -12.08 13.49
N ILE A 77 -12.40 -11.02 12.85
CA ILE A 77 -13.26 -9.91 12.35
C ILE A 77 -14.31 -10.42 11.35
N LEU A 78 -14.05 -11.54 10.68
CA LEU A 78 -14.98 -12.15 9.72
C LEU A 78 -16.19 -12.82 10.40
N ASN A 79 -16.11 -13.09 11.71
CA ASN A 79 -17.22 -13.65 12.47
C ASN A 79 -18.41 -12.67 12.46
N GLN A 80 -19.61 -13.20 12.25
CA GLN A 80 -20.84 -12.41 12.14
C GLN A 80 -21.03 -11.45 13.32
N GLU A 81 -20.84 -11.93 14.56
CA GLU A 81 -20.98 -11.14 15.78
C GLU A 81 -20.04 -9.90 15.77
N ASN A 82 -18.79 -10.08 15.38
CA ASN A 82 -17.82 -8.98 15.31
C ASN A 82 -18.19 -7.96 14.25
N GLN A 83 -18.65 -8.42 13.09
CA GLN A 83 -19.10 -7.52 12.02
C GLN A 83 -20.38 -6.77 12.43
N GLU A 84 -21.35 -7.43 13.06
CA GLU A 84 -22.57 -6.80 13.57
C GLU A 84 -22.25 -5.72 14.61
N LYS A 85 -21.34 -6.01 15.53
CA LYS A 85 -20.87 -5.05 16.53
C LYS A 85 -20.22 -3.82 15.88
N LEU A 86 -19.41 -3.99 14.83
CA LEU A 86 -18.81 -2.87 14.10
C LEU A 86 -19.86 -2.06 13.33
N ARG A 87 -20.86 -2.72 12.72
CA ARG A 87 -22.00 -2.03 12.08
C ARG A 87 -22.82 -1.20 13.07
N GLN A 88 -23.05 -1.72 14.29
CA GLN A 88 -23.75 -0.96 15.35
C GLN A 88 -23.01 0.32 15.75
N PHE A 89 -21.69 0.39 15.57
CA PHE A 89 -20.91 1.60 15.75
C PHE A 89 -20.81 2.48 14.49
N SER A 90 -21.60 2.19 13.44
CA SER A 90 -21.52 2.90 12.16
C SER A 90 -20.10 2.97 11.63
N THR A 91 -19.37 1.85 11.68
CA THR A 91 -17.94 1.81 11.40
C THR A 91 -17.67 1.71 9.90
N ILE A 92 -16.87 2.64 9.38
CA ILE A 92 -16.22 2.56 8.07
C ILE A 92 -14.81 2.03 8.29
N MET A 93 -14.50 0.89 7.68
CA MET A 93 -13.18 0.28 7.78
C MET A 93 -12.20 0.95 6.83
N VAL A 94 -11.02 1.32 7.30
CA VAL A 94 -9.94 1.87 6.46
C VAL A 94 -8.86 0.81 6.29
N ALA A 95 -8.69 0.34 5.05
CA ALA A 95 -7.79 -0.75 4.74
C ALA A 95 -6.33 -0.28 4.55
N HIS A 96 -5.42 -1.11 5.05
CA HIS A 96 -3.98 -1.03 4.82
C HIS A 96 -3.41 -2.45 4.61
N ARG A 97 -2.09 -2.60 4.47
CA ARG A 97 -1.44 -3.89 4.13
C ARG A 97 -1.88 -5.06 5.02
N ALA A 98 -2.17 -4.82 6.30
CA ALA A 98 -2.57 -5.89 7.21
C ALA A 98 -3.90 -6.56 6.84
N PHE A 99 -4.80 -5.88 6.12
CA PHE A 99 -6.05 -6.49 5.65
C PHE A 99 -5.75 -7.67 4.73
N SER A 100 -4.97 -7.46 3.68
CA SER A 100 -4.60 -8.54 2.76
C SER A 100 -3.72 -9.62 3.42
N ALA A 101 -2.82 -9.21 4.32
CA ALA A 101 -1.90 -10.13 4.98
C ALA A 101 -2.57 -11.07 5.99
N TYR A 102 -3.59 -10.58 6.74
CA TYR A 102 -4.23 -11.36 7.79
C TYR A 102 -5.60 -11.92 7.41
N LEU A 103 -6.34 -11.25 6.54
CA LEU A 103 -7.66 -11.71 6.11
C LEU A 103 -7.61 -12.48 4.79
N GLY A 104 -6.68 -12.13 3.90
CA GLY A 104 -6.64 -12.63 2.53
C GLY A 104 -7.67 -11.94 1.62
N TYR A 105 -7.38 -11.91 0.33
CA TYR A 105 -8.21 -11.19 -0.64
C TYR A 105 -9.60 -11.81 -0.80
N ASP A 106 -9.71 -13.14 -0.82
CA ASP A 106 -10.99 -13.85 -0.98
C ASP A 106 -11.97 -13.48 0.14
N ASN A 107 -11.51 -13.48 1.38
CA ASN A 107 -12.34 -13.12 2.52
C ASN A 107 -12.73 -11.63 2.53
N ILE A 108 -11.82 -10.75 2.10
CA ILE A 108 -12.13 -9.32 1.97
C ILE A 108 -13.22 -9.09 0.93
N GLU A 109 -13.16 -9.80 -0.18
CA GLU A 109 -14.09 -9.63 -1.30
C GLU A 109 -15.43 -10.31 -1.06
N ASN A 110 -15.47 -11.40 -0.28
CA ASN A 110 -16.64 -12.28 -0.19
C ASN A 110 -17.28 -12.34 1.21
N ASP A 111 -16.50 -12.15 2.29
CA ASP A 111 -16.98 -12.42 3.65
C ASP A 111 -16.97 -11.19 4.57
N LEU A 112 -16.15 -10.18 4.26
CA LEU A 112 -16.08 -8.95 5.05
C LEU A 112 -17.21 -8.00 4.69
N LYS A 113 -18.42 -8.22 5.28
CA LYS A 113 -19.64 -7.43 5.07
C LYS A 113 -19.61 -6.13 5.90
N LEU A 114 -18.54 -5.37 5.78
CA LEU A 114 -18.35 -4.05 6.37
C LEU A 114 -18.02 -3.05 5.28
N PRO A 115 -18.50 -1.80 5.36
CA PRO A 115 -18.07 -0.76 4.45
C PRO A 115 -16.56 -0.52 4.58
N ILE A 116 -15.84 -0.68 3.48
CA ILE A 116 -14.42 -0.36 3.39
C ILE A 116 -14.28 0.98 2.65
N PHE A 117 -13.66 1.97 3.27
CA PHE A 117 -13.22 3.17 2.58
C PHE A 117 -12.21 2.78 1.51
N GLY A 118 -12.54 3.03 0.26
CA GLY A 118 -11.73 2.57 -0.86
C GLY A 118 -12.47 1.59 -1.77
N ASN A 119 -11.77 1.11 -2.79
CA ASN A 119 -12.25 0.07 -3.68
C ASN A 119 -11.64 -1.29 -3.30
N ARG A 120 -12.42 -2.18 -2.68
CA ARG A 120 -11.94 -3.49 -2.20
C ARG A 120 -11.38 -4.39 -3.30
N SER A 121 -11.87 -4.26 -4.52
CA SER A 121 -11.37 -5.02 -5.68
C SER A 121 -9.94 -4.65 -6.04
N LEU A 122 -9.53 -3.41 -5.77
CA LEU A 122 -8.19 -2.93 -6.06
C LEU A 122 -7.14 -3.49 -5.09
N LEU A 123 -7.53 -3.96 -3.90
CA LEU A 123 -6.57 -4.56 -2.95
C LEU A 123 -5.86 -5.78 -3.56
N ARG A 124 -6.57 -6.60 -4.33
CA ARG A 124 -6.00 -7.78 -5.01
C ARG A 124 -5.08 -7.38 -6.18
N VAL A 125 -5.28 -6.22 -6.78
CA VAL A 125 -4.49 -5.75 -7.92
C VAL A 125 -3.01 -5.52 -7.56
N GLU A 126 -2.71 -5.31 -6.27
CA GLU A 126 -1.33 -5.27 -5.79
C GLU A 126 -0.60 -6.62 -5.96
N GLU A 127 -1.34 -7.74 -6.12
CA GLU A 127 -0.76 -9.07 -6.24
C GLU A 127 -0.24 -9.33 -7.67
N ARG A 128 1.09 -9.51 -7.79
CA ARG A 128 1.78 -9.63 -9.08
C ARG A 128 1.44 -10.87 -9.88
N THR A 129 0.86 -11.87 -9.24
CA THR A 129 0.51 -13.17 -9.87
C THR A 129 -0.85 -13.19 -10.53
N THR A 130 -1.67 -12.16 -10.32
CA THR A 130 -2.97 -12.06 -10.99
C THR A 130 -2.83 -11.52 -12.41
N LEU A 131 -3.70 -11.96 -13.34
CA LEU A 131 -3.63 -11.56 -14.74
C LEU A 131 -3.82 -10.04 -14.94
N ARG A 132 -4.69 -9.41 -14.15
CA ARG A 132 -4.98 -7.97 -14.20
C ARG A 132 -4.42 -7.30 -12.96
N ASN A 133 -3.10 -7.35 -12.80
CA ASN A 133 -2.36 -6.83 -11.66
C ASN A 133 -1.95 -5.36 -11.83
N GLN A 134 -1.11 -4.87 -10.93
CA GLN A 134 -0.59 -3.51 -10.97
C GLN A 134 0.16 -3.16 -12.28
N TYR A 135 0.88 -4.11 -12.88
CA TYR A 135 1.58 -3.87 -14.16
C TYR A 135 0.57 -3.69 -15.30
N TYR A 136 -0.51 -4.47 -15.32
CA TYR A 136 -1.61 -4.28 -16.26
C TYR A 136 -2.20 -2.87 -16.15
N LEU A 137 -2.42 -2.36 -14.93
CA LEU A 137 -2.91 -0.98 -14.76
C LEU A 137 -1.88 0.06 -15.20
N LEU A 138 -0.60 -0.13 -14.91
CA LEU A 138 0.46 0.77 -15.37
C LEU A 138 0.53 0.82 -16.90
N GLU A 139 0.42 -0.32 -17.58
CA GLU A 139 0.35 -0.41 -19.04
C GLU A 139 -0.90 0.33 -19.60
N LYS A 140 -2.08 0.12 -18.99
CA LYS A 140 -3.32 0.82 -19.38
C LYS A 140 -3.24 2.32 -19.15
N ALA A 141 -2.49 2.76 -18.17
CA ALA A 141 -2.22 4.16 -17.90
C ALA A 141 -1.12 4.76 -18.80
N GLY A 142 -0.40 3.94 -19.57
CA GLY A 142 0.77 4.38 -20.33
C GLY A 142 1.94 4.84 -19.44
N ILE A 143 2.04 4.28 -18.23
CA ILE A 143 3.10 4.58 -17.27
C ILE A 143 4.21 3.53 -17.42
N ARG A 144 5.44 4.01 -17.56
CA ARG A 144 6.62 3.14 -17.68
C ARG A 144 6.82 2.35 -16.39
N HIS A 145 6.98 1.05 -16.53
CA HIS A 145 7.38 0.12 -15.47
C HIS A 145 8.60 -0.70 -15.91
N PRO A 146 9.30 -1.41 -15.00
CA PRO A 146 10.40 -2.29 -15.38
C PRO A 146 9.96 -3.31 -16.43
N LYS A 147 10.83 -3.63 -17.37
CA LYS A 147 10.59 -4.72 -18.34
C LYS A 147 10.39 -6.02 -17.58
N LEU A 148 9.33 -6.73 -17.90
CA LEU A 148 9.06 -8.07 -17.34
C LEU A 148 9.61 -9.13 -18.29
N TYR A 149 10.26 -10.14 -17.73
CA TYR A 149 10.78 -11.27 -18.47
C TYR A 149 9.90 -12.51 -18.23
N HIS A 150 9.50 -13.19 -19.29
CA HIS A 150 8.66 -14.38 -19.17
C HIS A 150 9.46 -15.61 -18.74
N LYS A 151 10.74 -15.67 -19.08
CA LYS A 151 11.64 -16.74 -18.70
C LYS A 151 13.05 -16.21 -18.43
N PRO A 152 13.84 -16.88 -17.60
CA PRO A 152 15.19 -16.43 -17.25
C PRO A 152 16.13 -16.26 -18.44
N SER A 153 15.98 -17.11 -19.47
CA SER A 153 16.80 -17.01 -20.70
C SER A 153 16.62 -15.73 -21.51
N ASP A 154 15.57 -14.95 -21.20
CA ASP A 154 15.29 -13.69 -21.91
C ASP A 154 15.97 -12.48 -21.25
N ILE A 155 16.72 -12.71 -20.16
CA ILE A 155 17.43 -11.65 -19.42
C ILE A 155 18.54 -11.07 -20.33
N ASP A 156 18.37 -9.81 -20.75
CA ASP A 156 19.27 -9.08 -21.65
C ASP A 156 20.01 -7.92 -20.97
N ARG A 157 19.71 -7.66 -19.70
CA ARG A 157 20.29 -6.60 -18.86
C ARG A 157 20.11 -6.96 -17.37
N PRO A 158 20.71 -6.21 -16.42
CA PRO A 158 20.50 -6.47 -15.01
C PRO A 158 19.02 -6.61 -14.66
N ALA A 159 18.70 -7.68 -13.95
CA ALA A 159 17.34 -8.02 -13.58
C ALA A 159 17.24 -8.35 -12.09
N MET A 160 16.05 -8.11 -11.51
CA MET A 160 15.70 -8.49 -10.15
C MET A 160 14.76 -9.68 -10.17
N ILE A 161 15.13 -10.72 -9.46
CA ILE A 161 14.31 -11.91 -9.26
C ILE A 161 13.51 -11.73 -7.97
N LYS A 162 12.18 -11.60 -8.10
CA LYS A 162 11.27 -11.39 -6.97
C LYS A 162 10.50 -12.68 -6.67
N VAL A 163 10.97 -13.41 -5.67
CA VAL A 163 10.30 -14.62 -5.20
C VAL A 163 9.14 -14.25 -4.29
N GLN A 164 8.02 -14.98 -4.39
CA GLN A 164 6.82 -14.72 -3.60
C GLN A 164 6.98 -15.11 -2.12
N GLU A 165 6.39 -14.29 -1.23
CA GLU A 165 6.63 -14.31 0.22
C GLU A 165 5.75 -15.29 1.03
N ALA A 166 4.94 -16.13 0.43
CA ALA A 166 3.77 -16.73 1.08
C ALA A 166 4.03 -17.56 2.36
N LYS A 167 5.27 -17.95 2.71
CA LYS A 167 5.51 -18.89 3.84
C LYS A 167 6.82 -18.73 4.63
N ARG A 168 7.53 -17.59 4.61
CA ARG A 168 8.90 -17.54 5.14
C ARG A 168 9.15 -16.51 6.25
N LYS A 169 10.20 -16.82 7.08
CA LYS A 169 10.73 -15.92 8.13
C LYS A 169 11.42 -14.67 7.59
N LEU A 170 11.79 -14.62 6.29
CA LEU A 170 12.43 -13.50 5.61
C LEU A 170 11.42 -12.84 4.67
N GLU A 171 11.17 -11.56 4.85
CA GLU A 171 10.13 -10.82 4.16
C GLU A 171 10.31 -10.68 2.64
N ARG A 172 11.51 -10.90 2.06
CA ARG A 172 11.74 -10.77 0.61
C ARG A 172 12.98 -11.54 0.18
N ALA A 173 12.80 -12.68 -0.46
CA ALA A 173 13.89 -13.36 -1.15
C ALA A 173 14.10 -12.76 -2.55
N PHE A 174 14.65 -11.52 -2.62
CA PHE A 174 14.98 -10.85 -3.86
C PHE A 174 16.48 -10.92 -4.09
N PHE A 175 16.89 -11.16 -5.33
CA PHE A 175 18.30 -11.09 -5.71
C PHE A 175 18.45 -10.52 -7.12
N ILE A 176 19.59 -9.86 -7.35
CA ILE A 176 19.90 -9.21 -8.63
C ILE A 176 20.83 -10.13 -9.43
N VAL A 177 20.58 -10.19 -10.73
CA VAL A 177 21.38 -10.93 -11.69
C VAL A 177 21.77 -10.02 -12.84
N SER A 178 22.95 -10.23 -13.41
CA SER A 178 23.47 -9.44 -14.54
C SER A 178 23.20 -10.09 -15.90
N SER A 179 22.97 -11.40 -15.92
CA SER A 179 22.74 -12.20 -17.13
C SER A 179 22.02 -13.50 -16.81
N TYR A 180 21.71 -14.29 -17.85
CA TYR A 180 21.14 -15.63 -17.66
C TYR A 180 22.12 -16.58 -16.94
N GLU A 181 23.40 -16.54 -17.26
CA GLU A 181 24.42 -17.37 -16.60
C GLU A 181 24.54 -17.02 -15.11
N ASP A 182 24.48 -15.72 -14.78
CA ASP A 182 24.47 -15.25 -13.38
C ASP A 182 23.20 -15.69 -12.65
N TYR A 183 22.04 -15.72 -13.35
CA TYR A 183 20.81 -16.26 -12.83
C TYR A 183 20.94 -17.74 -12.46
N GLU A 184 21.47 -18.56 -13.34
CA GLU A 184 21.64 -20.00 -13.07
C GLU A 184 22.55 -20.23 -11.87
N LYS A 185 23.70 -19.51 -11.82
CA LYS A 185 24.66 -19.61 -10.72
C LYS A 185 24.03 -19.23 -9.38
N LYS A 186 23.41 -18.03 -9.31
CA LYS A 186 22.82 -17.51 -8.05
C LYS A 186 21.60 -18.29 -7.62
N SER A 187 20.75 -18.74 -8.55
CA SER A 187 19.61 -19.59 -8.25
C SER A 187 20.01 -20.92 -7.61
N LYS A 188 21.05 -21.57 -8.16
CA LYS A 188 21.60 -22.80 -7.59
C LYS A 188 22.13 -22.57 -6.18
N GLN A 189 22.93 -21.52 -5.98
CA GLN A 189 23.46 -21.14 -4.68
C GLN A 189 22.33 -20.92 -3.66
N LYS A 190 21.30 -20.14 -4.01
CA LYS A 190 20.15 -19.84 -3.13
C LYS A 190 19.32 -21.07 -2.77
N ILE A 191 19.23 -22.06 -3.66
CA ILE A 191 18.60 -23.34 -3.39
C ILE A 191 19.45 -24.15 -2.40
N GLU A 192 20.77 -24.22 -2.60
CA GLU A 192 21.72 -24.93 -1.74
C GLU A 192 21.74 -24.33 -0.32
N GLU A 193 21.62 -23.02 -0.20
CA GLU A 193 21.49 -22.28 1.08
C GLU A 193 20.10 -22.46 1.72
N GLY A 194 19.14 -23.10 1.05
CA GLY A 194 17.77 -23.30 1.54
C GLY A 194 16.93 -22.02 1.59
N LEU A 195 17.36 -20.96 0.93
CA LEU A 195 16.67 -19.67 0.88
C LEU A 195 15.50 -19.67 -0.09
N VAL A 196 15.61 -20.39 -1.21
CA VAL A 196 14.55 -20.54 -2.21
C VAL A 196 14.44 -21.99 -2.65
N THR A 197 13.27 -22.38 -3.15
CA THR A 197 13.07 -23.69 -3.81
C THR A 197 12.99 -23.48 -5.32
N LYS A 198 13.17 -24.56 -6.10
CA LYS A 198 12.95 -24.51 -7.54
C LYS A 198 11.52 -24.04 -7.87
N GLN A 199 10.54 -24.48 -7.10
CA GLN A 199 9.13 -24.13 -7.26
C GLN A 199 8.87 -22.63 -7.00
N ASP A 200 9.62 -22.03 -6.07
CA ASP A 200 9.57 -20.58 -5.83
C ASP A 200 10.13 -19.80 -7.02
N LEU A 201 11.22 -20.25 -7.60
CA LEU A 201 11.84 -19.63 -8.78
C LEU A 201 10.95 -19.76 -10.03
N ASP A 202 10.27 -20.89 -10.21
CA ASP A 202 9.31 -21.09 -11.31
C ASP A 202 8.12 -20.12 -11.25
N ARG A 203 7.85 -19.58 -10.06
CA ARG A 203 6.77 -18.60 -9.79
C ARG A 203 7.28 -17.18 -9.57
N ALA A 204 8.58 -16.97 -9.62
CA ALA A 204 9.18 -15.67 -9.39
C ALA A 204 8.83 -14.69 -10.52
N THR A 205 8.62 -13.43 -10.15
CA THR A 205 8.59 -12.35 -11.13
C THR A 205 10.02 -11.93 -11.45
N ILE A 206 10.37 -11.93 -12.72
CA ILE A 206 11.67 -11.46 -13.21
C ILE A 206 11.45 -10.12 -13.87
N GLU A 207 12.07 -9.08 -13.32
CA GLU A 207 11.94 -7.72 -13.85
C GLU A 207 13.28 -7.02 -14.02
N GLU A 208 13.33 -6.09 -14.94
CA GLU A 208 14.49 -5.22 -15.15
C GLU A 208 14.89 -4.54 -13.82
N TYR A 209 16.19 -4.54 -13.51
CA TYR A 209 16.73 -3.71 -12.46
C TYR A 209 17.01 -2.31 -13.00
N VAL A 210 16.20 -1.33 -12.59
CA VAL A 210 16.33 0.06 -13.04
C VAL A 210 17.17 0.84 -12.02
N PRO A 211 18.38 1.29 -12.38
CA PRO A 211 19.17 2.14 -11.51
C PRO A 211 18.62 3.57 -11.45
N GLY A 212 18.63 4.18 -10.27
CA GLY A 212 18.17 5.56 -10.09
C GLY A 212 17.84 5.90 -8.65
N THR A 213 17.13 7.01 -8.46
CA THR A 213 16.69 7.48 -7.14
C THR A 213 15.27 7.01 -6.84
N TYR A 214 15.11 6.30 -5.73
CA TYR A 214 13.83 5.76 -5.31
C TYR A 214 12.98 6.82 -4.62
N PHE A 215 11.72 6.94 -5.06
CA PHE A 215 10.70 7.77 -4.45
C PHE A 215 9.36 7.03 -4.42
N ASN A 216 8.65 7.15 -3.30
CA ASN A 216 7.25 6.75 -3.21
C ASN A 216 6.40 8.00 -3.37
N LEU A 217 5.67 8.08 -4.48
CA LEU A 217 4.80 9.20 -4.83
C LEU A 217 3.40 8.90 -4.31
N ASN A 218 2.93 9.70 -3.37
CA ASN A 218 1.67 9.45 -2.68
C ASN A 218 0.59 10.41 -3.16
N PHE A 219 -0.54 9.83 -3.58
CA PHE A 219 -1.68 10.56 -4.10
C PHE A 219 -2.95 10.22 -3.32
N PHE A 220 -3.95 11.06 -3.47
CA PHE A 220 -5.30 10.82 -3.01
C PHE A 220 -6.28 11.08 -4.16
N VAL A 221 -7.14 10.13 -4.45
CA VAL A 221 -8.20 10.28 -5.46
C VAL A 221 -9.53 10.45 -4.75
N SER A 222 -10.11 11.63 -4.88
CA SER A 222 -11.39 11.96 -4.26
C SER A 222 -12.55 11.71 -5.21
N PRO A 223 -13.46 10.78 -4.93
CA PRO A 223 -14.70 10.68 -5.70
C PRO A 223 -15.66 11.83 -5.44
N ILE A 224 -15.50 12.56 -4.33
CA ILE A 224 -16.38 13.67 -3.96
C ILE A 224 -16.08 14.93 -4.79
N THR A 225 -14.78 15.25 -4.98
CA THR A 225 -14.35 16.39 -5.83
C THR A 225 -14.02 15.98 -7.25
N GLY A 226 -13.73 14.72 -7.49
CA GLY A 226 -13.26 14.20 -8.78
C GLY A 226 -11.77 14.45 -9.04
N GLU A 227 -11.02 14.95 -8.07
CA GLU A 227 -9.61 15.33 -8.21
C GLU A 227 -8.65 14.23 -7.79
N THR A 228 -7.44 14.27 -8.37
CA THR A 228 -6.28 13.49 -7.96
C THR A 228 -5.27 14.42 -7.30
N GLU A 229 -5.12 14.35 -6.00
CA GLU A 229 -4.25 15.21 -5.21
C GLU A 229 -2.90 14.54 -4.98
N PHE A 230 -1.80 15.27 -5.12
CA PHE A 230 -0.47 14.80 -4.77
C PHE A 230 -0.12 15.17 -3.33
N LEU A 231 -0.15 14.20 -2.42
CA LEU A 231 0.01 14.45 -0.99
C LEU A 231 1.48 14.55 -0.54
N GLY A 232 2.39 13.86 -1.21
CA GLY A 232 3.79 13.91 -0.78
C GLY A 232 4.68 12.80 -1.28
N ILE A 233 5.94 12.87 -0.84
CA ILE A 233 6.98 11.92 -1.20
C ILE A 233 7.67 11.44 0.06
N GLU A 234 7.97 10.14 0.10
CA GLU A 234 8.84 9.56 1.11
C GLU A 234 9.78 8.52 0.49
N ARG A 235 10.79 8.15 1.24
CA ARG A 235 11.73 7.08 0.90
C ARG A 235 11.79 6.07 2.03
N ARG A 236 11.97 4.80 1.68
CA ARG A 236 12.14 3.71 2.65
C ARG A 236 13.54 3.72 3.24
N LEU A 237 13.61 3.46 4.54
CA LEU A 237 14.83 3.06 5.22
C LEU A 237 14.84 1.53 5.30
N GLN A 238 15.92 0.93 4.80
CA GLN A 238 16.05 -0.52 4.72
C GLN A 238 17.25 -0.99 5.55
N THR A 239 17.11 -2.13 6.22
CA THR A 239 18.20 -2.73 7.00
C THR A 239 19.42 -3.02 6.11
N ASN A 240 20.59 -2.96 6.72
CA ASN A 240 21.91 -3.26 6.14
C ASN A 240 22.32 -2.34 4.98
N LEU A 241 21.36 -1.77 4.21
CA LEU A 241 21.71 -0.96 3.07
C LEU A 241 22.26 0.41 3.49
N HIS A 242 21.59 1.11 4.43
CA HIS A 242 22.02 2.46 4.82
C HIS A 242 23.39 2.51 5.48
N ASP A 243 23.66 1.59 6.38
CA ASP A 243 24.98 1.51 7.02
C ASP A 243 26.05 1.00 6.04
N PHE A 244 25.72 -0.05 5.28
CA PHE A 244 26.66 -0.68 4.36
C PHE A 244 27.14 0.29 3.28
N VAL A 245 26.25 1.05 2.65
CA VAL A 245 26.63 2.03 1.60
C VAL A 245 27.42 3.23 2.16
N SER A 246 27.39 3.44 3.47
CA SER A 246 28.15 4.49 4.15
C SER A 246 29.60 4.08 4.44
N LEU A 247 29.92 2.79 4.32
CA LEU A 247 31.27 2.28 4.52
C LEU A 247 32.19 2.63 3.33
N PRO A 248 33.50 2.81 3.56
CA PRO A 248 34.47 2.89 2.46
C PRO A 248 34.39 1.64 1.57
N ALA A 249 34.53 1.82 0.25
CA ALA A 249 34.39 0.74 -0.74
C ALA A 249 35.24 -0.51 -0.42
N ARG A 250 36.45 -0.32 0.12
CA ARG A 250 37.31 -1.43 0.54
C ARG A 250 36.66 -2.26 1.64
N GLN A 251 36.04 -1.63 2.64
CA GLN A 251 35.36 -2.32 3.71
C GLN A 251 34.10 -3.04 3.20
N GLN A 252 33.37 -2.44 2.24
CA GLN A 252 32.23 -3.10 1.61
C GLN A 252 32.63 -4.40 0.91
N ILE A 253 33.79 -4.41 0.23
CA ILE A 253 34.30 -5.59 -0.46
C ILE A 253 34.79 -6.67 0.52
N GLU A 254 35.43 -6.24 1.62
CA GLU A 254 35.99 -7.14 2.64
C GLU A 254 34.93 -7.82 3.50
N MET A 255 33.73 -7.22 3.58
CA MET A 255 32.67 -7.66 4.49
C MET A 255 31.69 -8.64 3.85
N ASP A 256 31.97 -9.64 3.20
CA ASP A 256 31.08 -10.65 2.56
C ASP A 256 29.66 -10.76 3.22
N LEU A 257 28.93 -9.65 3.19
CA LEU A 257 27.60 -9.51 3.80
C LEU A 257 26.51 -9.66 2.74
N GLU A 258 25.56 -10.55 2.98
CA GLU A 258 24.34 -10.56 2.21
C GLU A 258 23.45 -9.37 2.63
N ILE A 259 23.16 -8.49 1.67
CA ILE A 259 22.30 -7.34 1.91
C ILE A 259 20.84 -7.78 1.87
N GLN A 260 20.14 -7.62 3.01
CA GLN A 260 18.72 -7.87 3.12
C GLN A 260 17.98 -6.52 3.20
N ASN A 261 17.12 -6.25 2.23
CA ASN A 261 16.34 -5.02 2.16
C ASN A 261 15.01 -5.17 2.93
N ILE A 262 15.10 -5.21 4.26
CA ILE A 262 13.93 -5.21 5.14
C ILE A 262 13.57 -3.76 5.46
N GLU A 263 12.35 -3.36 5.20
CA GLU A 263 11.83 -2.04 5.54
C GLU A 263 11.74 -1.88 7.06
N VAL A 264 12.38 -0.84 7.59
CA VAL A 264 12.39 -0.52 9.03
C VAL A 264 11.82 0.86 9.32
N GLY A 265 11.57 1.68 8.32
CA GLY A 265 11.03 3.03 8.48
C GLY A 265 11.05 3.83 7.20
N HIS A 266 10.71 5.11 7.33
CA HIS A 266 10.61 6.04 6.23
C HIS A 266 11.31 7.35 6.55
N THR A 267 11.81 8.02 5.52
CA THR A 267 12.34 9.38 5.57
C THR A 267 11.59 10.28 4.60
N PRO A 268 11.34 11.55 4.95
CA PRO A 268 10.67 12.48 4.04
C PRO A 268 11.56 12.79 2.85
N ALA A 269 10.94 13.10 1.71
CA ALA A 269 11.64 13.54 0.52
C ALA A 269 10.85 14.63 -0.20
N SER A 270 11.56 15.41 -0.99
CA SER A 270 10.99 16.35 -1.96
C SER A 270 11.63 16.12 -3.33
N ILE A 271 11.00 16.65 -4.36
CA ILE A 271 11.45 16.53 -5.74
C ILE A 271 11.59 17.92 -6.37
N ARG A 272 12.41 18.03 -7.41
CA ARG A 272 12.52 19.28 -8.19
C ARG A 272 11.17 19.67 -8.76
N GLU A 273 10.79 20.95 -8.67
CA GLU A 273 9.53 21.45 -9.23
C GLU A 273 9.36 21.11 -10.72
N SER A 274 10.46 21.13 -11.48
CA SER A 274 10.45 20.77 -12.91
C SER A 274 10.00 19.33 -13.22
N LEU A 275 9.88 18.47 -12.20
CA LEU A 275 9.39 17.10 -12.35
C LEU A 275 7.93 16.95 -11.89
N LEU A 276 7.35 17.97 -11.26
CA LEU A 276 5.99 17.87 -10.70
C LEU A 276 4.93 17.67 -11.79
N GLU A 277 5.08 18.27 -12.98
CA GLU A 277 4.16 18.04 -14.10
C GLU A 277 4.07 16.57 -14.47
N LYS A 278 5.22 15.87 -14.55
CA LYS A 278 5.27 14.42 -14.81
C LYS A 278 4.59 13.63 -13.68
N VAL A 279 4.77 14.07 -12.42
CA VAL A 279 4.16 13.41 -11.26
C VAL A 279 2.64 13.55 -11.30
N PHE A 280 2.10 14.76 -11.53
CA PHE A 280 0.67 14.97 -11.64
C PHE A 280 0.07 14.17 -12.81
N GLU A 281 0.69 14.23 -13.97
CA GLU A 281 0.25 13.47 -15.14
C GLU A 281 0.18 11.95 -14.86
N MET A 282 1.16 11.40 -14.14
CA MET A 282 1.15 9.98 -13.74
C MET A 282 -0.01 9.65 -12.81
N GLY A 283 -0.28 10.49 -11.79
CA GLY A 283 -1.40 10.33 -10.88
C GLY A 283 -2.73 10.30 -11.61
N ASP A 284 -2.96 11.29 -12.48
CA ASP A 284 -4.18 11.43 -13.26
C ASP A 284 -4.39 10.26 -14.23
N LYS A 285 -3.37 9.89 -14.98
CA LYS A 285 -3.42 8.75 -15.91
C LYS A 285 -3.71 7.44 -15.19
N PHE A 286 -3.09 7.23 -14.03
CA PHE A 286 -3.31 6.02 -13.26
C PHE A 286 -4.73 5.97 -12.68
N ALA A 287 -5.23 7.07 -12.13
CA ALA A 287 -6.61 7.18 -11.64
C ALA A 287 -7.65 6.93 -12.73
N LEU A 288 -7.43 7.52 -13.92
CA LEU A 288 -8.30 7.33 -15.09
C LEU A 288 -8.31 5.86 -15.56
N ALA A 289 -7.14 5.23 -15.67
CA ALA A 289 -7.03 3.82 -16.04
C ALA A 289 -7.74 2.91 -15.01
N ALA A 290 -7.54 3.16 -13.73
CA ALA A 290 -8.22 2.40 -12.68
C ALA A 290 -9.73 2.57 -12.70
N ARG A 291 -10.24 3.78 -12.98
CA ARG A 291 -11.70 4.02 -13.14
C ARG A 291 -12.29 3.21 -14.28
N LYS A 292 -11.58 3.13 -15.41
CA LYS A 292 -12.01 2.38 -16.60
C LYS A 292 -11.97 0.88 -16.40
N GLU A 293 -10.89 0.38 -15.77
CA GLU A 293 -10.61 -1.05 -15.70
C GLU A 293 -11.23 -1.72 -14.46
N TYR A 294 -11.42 -0.96 -13.37
CA TYR A 294 -11.93 -1.42 -12.07
C TYR A 294 -12.95 -0.45 -11.47
N PRO A 295 -14.14 -0.28 -12.06
CA PRO A 295 -15.17 0.59 -11.49
C PRO A 295 -15.45 0.27 -10.01
N PRO A 296 -15.69 1.28 -9.17
CA PRO A 296 -15.79 2.72 -9.45
C PRO A 296 -14.44 3.44 -9.62
N GLY A 297 -13.32 2.76 -9.65
CA GLY A 297 -11.98 3.30 -9.71
C GLY A 297 -11.31 3.37 -8.35
N ILE A 298 -10.27 4.19 -8.25
CA ILE A 298 -9.59 4.47 -6.99
C ILE A 298 -10.47 5.38 -6.15
N ILE A 299 -10.55 5.06 -4.87
CA ILE A 299 -11.16 5.89 -3.82
C ILE A 299 -10.11 6.04 -2.73
N GLY A 300 -9.65 7.27 -2.51
CA GLY A 300 -8.69 7.56 -1.46
C GLY A 300 -7.21 7.37 -1.87
N PRO A 301 -6.35 6.92 -0.93
CA PRO A 301 -4.91 6.97 -1.10
C PRO A 301 -4.36 5.88 -2.01
N ILE A 302 -3.35 6.26 -2.78
CA ILE A 302 -2.47 5.35 -3.53
C ILE A 302 -1.02 5.80 -3.39
N SER A 303 -0.10 4.86 -3.61
CA SER A 303 1.32 5.18 -3.73
C SER A 303 1.90 4.53 -4.99
N LEU A 304 2.51 5.33 -5.85
CA LEU A 304 3.30 4.88 -6.98
C LEU A 304 4.77 4.85 -6.58
N GLN A 305 5.30 3.66 -6.33
CA GLN A 305 6.69 3.47 -5.94
C GLN A 305 7.55 3.48 -7.18
N SER A 306 8.41 4.49 -7.31
CA SER A 306 9.12 4.78 -8.54
C SER A 306 10.62 4.92 -8.36
N VAL A 307 11.32 4.77 -9.47
CA VAL A 307 12.72 5.13 -9.65
C VAL A 307 12.78 6.29 -10.63
N VAL A 308 13.50 7.34 -10.27
CA VAL A 308 13.86 8.42 -11.20
C VAL A 308 15.23 8.09 -11.79
N THR A 309 15.28 7.90 -13.10
CA THR A 309 16.48 7.55 -13.85
C THR A 309 17.41 8.77 -14.06
N ILE A 310 18.60 8.54 -14.62
CA ILE A 310 19.53 9.62 -14.97
C ILE A 310 18.94 10.61 -15.99
N ASP A 311 18.02 10.14 -16.83
CA ASP A 311 17.33 10.98 -17.82
C ASP A 311 16.13 11.73 -17.22
N LEU A 312 15.96 11.67 -15.90
CA LEU A 312 14.84 12.27 -15.15
C LEU A 312 13.47 11.72 -15.57
N ASP A 313 13.43 10.46 -15.98
CA ASP A 313 12.20 9.73 -16.25
C ASP A 313 11.80 8.84 -15.07
N PHE A 314 10.50 8.71 -14.87
CA PHE A 314 9.95 7.85 -13.84
C PHE A 314 9.69 6.44 -14.36
N VAL A 315 10.08 5.45 -13.55
CA VAL A 315 9.75 4.04 -13.77
C VAL A 315 9.07 3.53 -12.51
N VAL A 316 7.79 3.20 -12.59
CA VAL A 316 7.00 2.71 -11.45
C VAL A 316 7.18 1.20 -11.33
N TYR A 317 7.77 0.73 -10.23
CA TYR A 317 8.08 -0.68 -10.01
C TYR A 317 7.13 -1.38 -9.03
N ASP A 318 6.32 -0.63 -8.30
CA ASP A 318 5.34 -1.16 -7.36
C ASP A 318 4.22 -0.15 -7.12
N VAL A 319 3.01 -0.64 -6.80
CA VAL A 319 1.85 0.20 -6.52
C VAL A 319 1.19 -0.25 -5.22
N SER A 320 0.79 0.70 -4.39
CA SER A 320 -0.08 0.46 -3.24
C SER A 320 -1.44 1.10 -3.48
N LEU A 321 -2.51 0.32 -3.44
CA LEU A 321 -3.89 0.73 -3.70
C LEU A 321 -4.72 0.80 -2.40
N ARG A 322 -4.09 1.19 -1.33
CA ARG A 322 -4.60 1.30 0.05
C ARG A 322 -3.74 2.28 0.83
N VAL A 323 -4.04 2.48 2.11
CA VAL A 323 -3.21 3.35 2.96
C VAL A 323 -1.77 2.83 3.02
N PRO A 324 -0.79 3.62 2.54
CA PRO A 324 0.63 3.27 2.61
C PRO A 324 1.17 3.46 4.03
N GLY A 325 2.36 2.91 4.31
CA GLY A 325 3.02 2.99 5.62
C GLY A 325 3.94 4.20 5.75
N ASN A 326 3.42 5.40 5.69
CA ASN A 326 4.24 6.62 5.61
C ASN A 326 3.81 7.77 6.53
N PRO A 327 3.68 7.53 7.85
CA PRO A 327 3.20 8.54 8.81
C PRO A 327 4.07 9.81 8.85
N ILE A 328 5.32 9.73 8.37
CA ILE A 328 6.23 10.88 8.35
C ILE A 328 5.69 12.05 7.50
N MET A 329 4.87 11.78 6.50
CA MET A 329 4.27 12.82 5.66
C MET A 329 3.35 13.77 6.43
N ALA A 330 2.75 13.31 7.51
CA ALA A 330 1.86 14.11 8.34
C ALA A 330 2.53 15.39 8.89
N THR A 331 3.84 15.36 9.08
CA THR A 331 4.60 16.47 9.65
C THR A 331 5.57 17.11 8.65
N THR A 332 5.89 16.47 7.56
CA THR A 332 7.02 16.85 6.70
C THR A 332 6.67 17.11 5.24
N SER A 333 5.47 16.72 4.76
CA SER A 333 5.13 16.93 3.37
C SER A 333 4.81 18.41 3.08
N PRO A 334 5.53 19.07 2.18
CA PRO A 334 5.16 20.40 1.73
C PRO A 334 3.94 20.39 0.80
N TYR A 335 3.70 19.29 0.09
CA TYR A 335 2.69 19.23 -0.98
C TYR A 335 1.27 19.28 -0.43
N ALA A 336 0.96 18.52 0.61
CA ALA A 336 -0.33 18.64 1.31
C ALA A 336 -0.55 20.07 1.84
N LYS A 337 0.50 20.73 2.32
CA LYS A 337 0.44 22.11 2.76
C LYS A 337 0.09 23.09 1.63
N TYR A 338 0.52 22.82 0.40
CA TYR A 338 0.20 23.68 -0.74
C TYR A 338 -1.30 23.64 -1.08
N TYR A 339 -1.97 22.51 -0.89
CA TYR A 339 -3.43 22.41 -1.07
C TYR A 339 -4.19 23.01 0.11
N TYR A 340 -3.77 22.73 1.35
CA TYR A 340 -4.60 22.90 2.54
C TYR A 340 -4.09 23.95 3.53
N GLY A 341 -2.92 24.58 3.27
CA GLY A 341 -2.30 25.56 4.16
C GLY A 341 -1.61 24.97 5.39
N HIS A 342 -1.70 23.66 5.61
CA HIS A 342 -1.04 22.94 6.70
C HIS A 342 -0.60 21.54 6.25
N THR A 343 0.40 21.00 6.92
CA THR A 343 0.83 19.61 6.68
C THR A 343 -0.24 18.65 7.18
N MET A 344 -0.43 17.55 6.45
CA MET A 344 -1.31 16.46 6.87
C MET A 344 -0.84 15.12 6.33
N GLY A 345 -1.18 14.06 7.03
CA GLY A 345 -1.00 12.70 6.58
C GLY A 345 -2.20 12.17 5.80
N VAL A 346 -2.01 10.99 5.25
CA VAL A 346 -3.03 10.26 4.51
C VAL A 346 -4.27 9.99 5.38
N GLY A 347 -4.06 9.64 6.66
CA GLY A 347 -5.16 9.38 7.59
C GLY A 347 -6.09 10.58 7.76
N ARG A 348 -5.53 11.80 7.87
CA ARG A 348 -6.35 13.02 7.99
C ARG A 348 -7.10 13.32 6.69
N ARG A 349 -6.46 13.15 5.54
CA ARG A 349 -7.14 13.35 4.25
C ARG A 349 -8.32 12.38 4.05
N ILE A 350 -8.18 11.12 4.51
CA ILE A 350 -9.29 10.15 4.53
C ILE A 350 -10.42 10.63 5.43
N ALA A 351 -10.10 11.11 6.63
CA ALA A 351 -11.10 11.60 7.58
C ALA A 351 -11.87 12.80 7.03
N MET A 352 -11.18 13.73 6.36
CA MET A 352 -11.82 14.86 5.65
C MET A 352 -12.79 14.35 4.56
N GLU A 353 -12.36 13.39 3.73
CA GLU A 353 -13.23 12.80 2.69
C GLU A 353 -14.49 12.15 3.28
N ILE A 354 -14.34 11.42 4.41
CA ILE A 354 -15.48 10.83 5.11
C ILE A 354 -16.43 11.93 5.60
N LYS A 355 -15.92 13.01 6.19
CA LYS A 355 -16.74 14.15 6.66
C LYS A 355 -17.48 14.85 5.52
N ASP A 356 -16.78 15.09 4.41
CA ASP A 356 -17.36 15.72 3.22
C ASP A 356 -18.46 14.83 2.63
N ALA A 357 -18.22 13.52 2.56
CA ALA A 357 -19.22 12.55 2.11
C ALA A 357 -20.42 12.48 3.06
N MET A 358 -20.22 12.57 4.37
CA MET A 358 -21.32 12.65 5.36
C MET A 358 -22.14 13.93 5.17
N ALA A 359 -21.49 15.08 5.04
CA ALA A 359 -22.14 16.37 4.85
C ALA A 359 -22.98 16.42 3.57
N GLN A 360 -22.48 15.81 2.49
CA GLN A 360 -23.13 15.73 1.19
C GLN A 360 -24.08 14.52 1.03
N ARG A 361 -24.19 13.63 2.04
CA ARG A 361 -24.94 12.37 2.00
C ARG A 361 -24.46 11.41 0.89
N LYS A 362 -23.15 11.38 0.66
CA LYS A 362 -22.47 10.61 -0.40
C LYS A 362 -21.60 9.45 0.14
N LEU A 363 -21.85 8.98 1.37
CA LEU A 363 -21.04 7.90 1.95
C LEU A 363 -20.95 6.66 1.06
N ARG A 364 -21.98 6.38 0.25
CA ARG A 364 -21.99 5.27 -0.71
C ARG A 364 -20.93 5.41 -1.81
N GLU A 365 -20.50 6.65 -2.10
CA GLU A 365 -19.53 6.92 -3.17
C GLU A 365 -18.09 6.66 -2.73
N ILE A 366 -17.84 6.58 -1.42
CA ILE A 366 -16.49 6.43 -0.86
C ILE A 366 -16.21 5.05 -0.27
N VAL A 367 -17.18 4.14 -0.30
CA VAL A 367 -17.06 2.79 0.28
C VAL A 367 -17.46 1.69 -0.68
N THR A 368 -16.85 0.54 -0.47
CA THR A 368 -17.23 -0.68 -1.19
C THR A 368 -17.45 -1.82 -0.23
#